data_71c6f7e00a77f892f866bb64ec003044
#
_entry.id   71c6f7e00a77f892f866bb64ec003044
#
_cell.length_a   1.000
_cell.length_b   1.000
_cell.length_c   1.000
_cell.angle_alpha   90.00
_cell.angle_beta   90.00
_cell.angle_gamma   90.00
#
_symmetry.space_group_name_H-M   'P 1'
#
loop_
_entity.id
_entity.type
_entity.pdbx_description
1 polymer ?
#
loop_
_entity_poly.entity_id
_entity_poly.type
_entity_poly.pdbx_seq_one_letter_code
_entity_poly.pdbx_strand_id
1 'polypeptide(L)'
;RDRFKDVSFTYDSGNKNAGIYNINLNINAGEVVVFCGESGCGKTTISRLINGLIPGYYSGNLTGSVIVNEHEISKNSINELSQYVGSVFQNPRTQFFNVDSTSEIAFACENFGIPREEICKRIGKVTKELNIKNLLDKSLFSISGGEKQKIACASAAAMEPEIYVFCLLYTSDA
;
A
#
# COMPACT_ATOMS: atom_id res chain seq x y z
N ARG A 1 -5.28 -9.49 -11.83
CA ARG A 1 -6.37 -10.23 -11.18
C ARG A 1 -5.85 -10.83 -9.88
N ASP A 2 -6.49 -10.49 -8.76
CA ASP A 2 -6.09 -10.98 -7.45
C ASP A 2 -7.05 -12.10 -7.02
N ARG A 3 -6.50 -13.16 -6.46
CA ARG A 3 -7.28 -14.32 -6.07
C ARG A 3 -6.79 -14.92 -4.75
N PHE A 4 -7.72 -15.08 -3.83
CA PHE A 4 -7.57 -15.83 -2.59
C PHE A 4 -8.35 -17.13 -2.71
N LYS A 5 -7.69 -18.25 -2.47
CA LYS A 5 -8.31 -19.57 -2.49
C LYS A 5 -8.04 -20.30 -1.19
N ASP A 6 -9.10 -20.53 -0.41
CA ASP A 6 -9.10 -21.23 0.87
C ASP A 6 -8.02 -20.69 1.84
N VAL A 7 -7.87 -19.35 1.87
CA VAL A 7 -6.80 -18.70 2.60
C VAL A 7 -7.13 -18.58 4.08
N SER A 8 -6.24 -19.12 4.91
CA SER A 8 -6.22 -18.87 6.35
C SER A 8 -4.85 -18.38 6.77
N PHE A 9 -4.81 -17.42 7.69
CA PHE A 9 -3.56 -16.92 8.26
C PHE A 9 -3.73 -16.63 9.74
N THR A 10 -2.78 -17.12 10.53
CA THR A 10 -2.68 -16.82 11.96
C THR A 10 -1.29 -16.30 12.29
N TYR A 11 -1.23 -15.22 13.07
CA TYR A 11 0.05 -14.62 13.49
C TYR A 11 0.77 -15.48 14.54
N ASP A 12 2.10 -15.58 14.46
CA ASP A 12 2.92 -16.28 15.46
C ASP A 12 2.94 -15.56 16.80
N SER A 13 2.89 -14.22 16.77
CA SER A 13 2.89 -13.36 17.95
C SER A 13 1.50 -12.81 18.25
N GLY A 14 1.02 -12.96 19.49
CA GLY A 14 -0.24 -12.38 19.93
C GLY A 14 -1.28 -13.40 20.36
N ASN A 15 -2.54 -13.02 20.34
CA ASN A 15 -3.64 -13.87 20.71
C ASN A 15 -3.73 -15.04 19.72
N LYS A 16 -3.70 -16.30 20.18
CA LYS A 16 -3.73 -17.52 19.34
C LYS A 16 -4.90 -17.60 18.35
N ASN A 17 -5.89 -16.70 18.51
CA ASN A 17 -7.07 -16.60 17.64
C ASN A 17 -7.03 -15.39 16.69
N ALA A 18 -5.94 -14.61 16.67
CA ALA A 18 -5.82 -13.47 15.78
C ALA A 18 -5.44 -13.95 14.38
N GLY A 19 -6.38 -13.89 13.45
CA GLY A 19 -6.15 -14.33 12.09
C GLY A 19 -7.38 -14.18 11.19
N ILE A 20 -7.28 -14.74 10.01
CA ILE A 20 -8.37 -14.89 9.04
C ILE A 20 -8.49 -16.36 8.66
N TYR A 21 -9.69 -16.81 8.33
CA TYR A 21 -9.97 -18.21 8.09
C TYR A 21 -10.86 -18.39 6.86
N ASN A 22 -10.48 -19.34 6.00
CA ASN A 22 -11.25 -19.79 4.84
C ASN A 22 -11.69 -18.63 3.91
N ILE A 23 -10.80 -17.67 3.68
CA ILE A 23 -11.10 -16.54 2.78
C ILE A 23 -11.01 -17.01 1.33
N ASN A 24 -12.10 -16.82 0.62
CA ASN A 24 -12.18 -16.97 -0.82
C ASN A 24 -12.60 -15.63 -1.41
N LEU A 25 -11.73 -15.03 -2.21
CA LEU A 25 -11.93 -13.71 -2.77
C LEU A 25 -11.34 -13.66 -4.19
N ASN A 26 -12.02 -13.00 -5.08
CA ASN A 26 -11.55 -12.78 -6.42
C ASN A 26 -11.81 -11.32 -6.80
N ILE A 27 -10.76 -10.59 -7.16
CA ILE A 27 -10.81 -9.18 -7.55
C ILE A 27 -10.35 -9.11 -9.00
N ASN A 28 -11.17 -8.53 -9.86
CA ASN A 28 -10.84 -8.37 -11.27
C ASN A 28 -10.22 -6.99 -11.52
N ALA A 29 -9.54 -6.86 -12.66
CA ALA A 29 -9.02 -5.57 -13.10
C ALA A 29 -10.14 -4.53 -13.23
N GLY A 30 -9.90 -3.33 -12.73
CA GLY A 30 -10.86 -2.24 -12.74
C GLY A 30 -11.89 -2.26 -11.61
N GLU A 31 -11.88 -3.27 -10.74
CA GLU A 31 -12.77 -3.31 -9.57
C GLU A 31 -12.25 -2.46 -8.42
N VAL A 32 -13.17 -1.83 -7.71
CA VAL A 32 -12.93 -1.16 -6.43
C VAL A 32 -13.62 -1.96 -5.34
N VAL A 33 -12.84 -2.51 -4.42
CA VAL A 33 -13.32 -3.36 -3.32
C VAL A 33 -13.13 -2.65 -2.00
N VAL A 34 -14.18 -2.59 -1.18
CA VAL A 34 -14.16 -1.98 0.14
C VAL A 34 -14.37 -3.07 1.20
N PHE A 35 -13.39 -3.23 2.08
CA PHE A 35 -13.51 -4.13 3.24
C PHE A 35 -14.08 -3.38 4.44
N CYS A 36 -15.31 -3.71 4.82
CA CYS A 36 -16.00 -3.14 5.97
C CYS A 36 -16.14 -4.17 7.08
N GLY A 37 -16.16 -3.71 8.32
CA GLY A 37 -16.37 -4.57 9.51
C GLY A 37 -15.74 -3.97 10.75
N GLU A 38 -15.99 -4.59 11.90
CA GLU A 38 -15.47 -4.19 13.20
C GLU A 38 -13.94 -4.20 13.28
N SER A 39 -13.39 -3.50 14.29
CA SER A 39 -11.95 -3.58 14.56
C SER A 39 -11.57 -5.02 14.91
N GLY A 40 -10.45 -5.49 14.34
CA GLY A 40 -9.97 -6.86 14.55
C GLY A 40 -10.58 -7.94 13.66
N CYS A 41 -11.55 -7.64 12.77
CA CYS A 41 -12.17 -8.63 11.88
C CYS A 41 -11.29 -9.10 10.69
N GLY A 42 -10.03 -8.70 10.63
CA GLY A 42 -9.08 -9.21 9.61
C GLY A 42 -8.85 -8.31 8.39
N LYS A 43 -9.45 -7.13 8.28
CA LYS A 43 -9.25 -6.20 7.14
C LYS A 43 -7.76 -5.91 6.87
N THR A 44 -7.04 -5.57 7.91
CA THR A 44 -5.59 -5.28 7.82
C THR A 44 -4.79 -6.52 7.41
N THR A 45 -5.21 -7.71 7.83
CA THR A 45 -4.55 -8.97 7.43
C THR A 45 -4.73 -9.22 5.93
N ILE A 46 -5.91 -8.99 5.38
CA ILE A 46 -6.15 -9.09 3.93
C ILE A 46 -5.28 -8.06 3.17
N SER A 47 -5.24 -6.81 3.62
CA SER A 47 -4.38 -5.79 3.00
C SER A 47 -2.90 -6.18 3.04
N ARG A 48 -2.43 -6.76 4.14
CA ARG A 48 -1.04 -7.23 4.30
C ARG A 48 -0.70 -8.42 3.40
N LEU A 49 -1.68 -9.26 3.08
CA LEU A 49 -1.50 -10.33 2.09
C LEU A 49 -1.39 -9.76 0.67
N ILE A 50 -2.21 -8.76 0.33
CA ILE A 50 -2.18 -8.15 -1.02
C ILE A 50 -0.85 -7.42 -1.26
N ASN A 51 -0.34 -6.66 -0.28
CA ASN A 51 0.90 -5.91 -0.45
C ASN A 51 2.18 -6.69 -0.11
N GLY A 52 2.08 -7.99 0.16
CA GLY A 52 3.22 -8.87 0.42
C GLY A 52 3.87 -8.70 1.79
N LEU A 53 3.32 -7.87 2.69
CA LEU A 53 3.80 -7.78 4.07
C LEU A 53 3.60 -9.10 4.85
N ILE A 54 2.64 -9.92 4.42
CA ILE A 54 2.54 -11.32 4.79
C ILE A 54 2.86 -12.15 3.54
N PRO A 55 3.78 -13.09 3.58
CA PRO A 55 4.60 -13.51 4.73
C PRO A 55 5.92 -12.73 4.90
N GLY A 56 6.19 -11.73 4.05
CA GLY A 56 7.52 -11.10 3.95
C GLY A 56 8.02 -10.38 5.21
N TYR A 57 7.13 -9.77 5.96
CA TYR A 57 7.45 -9.03 7.18
C TYR A 57 6.74 -9.58 8.43
N TYR A 58 5.49 -10.00 8.30
CA TYR A 58 4.73 -10.60 9.40
C TYR A 58 4.78 -12.11 9.31
N SER A 59 5.40 -12.75 10.32
CA SER A 59 5.44 -14.21 10.42
C SER A 59 4.13 -14.78 10.94
N GLY A 60 3.83 -15.99 10.47
CA GLY A 60 2.64 -16.71 10.86
C GLY A 60 2.41 -17.94 10.00
N ASN A 61 1.34 -18.65 10.28
CA ASN A 61 0.95 -19.82 9.52
C ASN A 61 -0.05 -19.42 8.42
N LEU A 62 0.43 -19.42 7.17
CA LEU A 62 -0.38 -19.15 5.98
C LEU A 62 -0.72 -20.47 5.29
N THR A 63 -2.01 -20.71 5.06
CA THR A 63 -2.51 -21.84 4.27
C THR A 63 -3.39 -21.33 3.12
N GLY A 64 -3.59 -22.15 2.11
CA GLY A 64 -4.28 -21.74 0.89
C GLY A 64 -3.33 -21.04 -0.09
N SER A 65 -3.89 -20.37 -1.10
CA SER A 65 -3.12 -19.68 -2.13
C SER A 65 -3.60 -18.23 -2.30
N VAL A 66 -2.65 -17.30 -2.29
CA VAL A 66 -2.90 -15.88 -2.60
C VAL A 66 -2.09 -15.52 -3.83
N ILE A 67 -2.78 -15.09 -4.86
CA ILE A 67 -2.20 -14.60 -6.11
C ILE A 67 -2.53 -13.12 -6.23
N VAL A 68 -1.52 -12.29 -6.42
CA VAL A 68 -1.61 -10.85 -6.61
C VAL A 68 -0.94 -10.51 -7.93
N ASN A 69 -1.67 -9.90 -8.86
CA ASN A 69 -1.19 -9.61 -10.21
C ASN A 69 -0.45 -10.81 -10.86
N GLU A 70 -1.07 -11.98 -10.84
CA GLU A 70 -0.52 -13.24 -11.36
C GLU A 70 0.69 -13.82 -10.58
N HIS A 71 1.16 -13.13 -9.53
CA HIS A 71 2.25 -13.56 -8.66
C HIS A 71 1.72 -14.21 -7.38
N GLU A 72 2.17 -15.43 -7.10
CA GLU A 72 1.85 -16.09 -5.82
C GLU A 72 2.74 -15.50 -4.71
N ILE A 73 2.12 -14.93 -3.68
CA ILE A 73 2.84 -14.17 -2.64
C ILE A 73 3.85 -15.00 -1.84
N SER A 74 3.62 -16.31 -1.72
CA SER A 74 4.55 -17.24 -1.05
C SER A 74 5.84 -17.50 -1.83
N LYS A 75 5.87 -17.17 -3.12
CA LYS A 75 7.00 -17.42 -4.04
C LYS A 75 7.74 -16.15 -4.46
N ASN A 76 7.18 -14.99 -4.16
CA ASN A 76 7.73 -13.70 -4.56
C ASN A 76 8.12 -12.89 -3.34
N SER A 77 9.21 -12.15 -3.44
CA SER A 77 9.65 -11.23 -2.38
C SER A 77 8.74 -9.99 -2.31
N ILE A 78 8.76 -9.33 -1.16
CA ILE A 78 8.04 -8.06 -0.99
C ILE A 78 8.50 -7.00 -2.00
N ASN A 79 9.79 -7.01 -2.36
CA ASN A 79 10.34 -6.07 -3.36
C ASN A 79 9.78 -6.32 -4.76
N GLU A 80 9.57 -7.57 -5.14
CA GLU A 80 8.94 -7.91 -6.41
C GLU A 80 7.47 -7.49 -6.44
N LEU A 81 6.73 -7.78 -5.38
CA LEU A 81 5.31 -7.41 -5.28
C LEU A 81 5.10 -5.89 -5.21
N SER A 82 6.01 -5.15 -4.58
CA SER A 82 5.92 -3.69 -4.45
C SER A 82 6.02 -2.92 -5.76
N GLN A 83 6.45 -3.56 -6.84
CA GLN A 83 6.40 -2.97 -8.19
C GLN A 83 4.97 -2.89 -8.74
N TYR A 84 4.10 -3.79 -8.30
CA TYR A 84 2.72 -3.90 -8.79
C TYR A 84 1.69 -3.33 -7.82
N VAL A 85 2.05 -3.20 -6.53
CA VAL A 85 1.12 -2.81 -5.47
C VAL A 85 1.56 -1.53 -4.79
N GLY A 86 0.85 -0.44 -5.04
CA GLY A 86 1.00 0.82 -4.32
C GLY A 86 0.17 0.81 -3.04
N SER A 87 0.80 1.03 -1.89
CA SER A 87 0.13 1.02 -0.59
C SER A 87 0.16 2.40 0.07
N VAL A 88 -0.99 2.79 0.63
CA VAL A 88 -1.12 3.99 1.46
C VAL A 88 -1.59 3.56 2.84
N PHE A 89 -0.74 3.78 3.85
CA PHE A 89 -1.03 3.35 5.22
C PHE A 89 -1.86 4.39 5.98
N GLN A 90 -2.50 3.94 7.06
CA GLN A 90 -3.38 4.75 7.91
C GLN A 90 -2.69 5.99 8.47
N ASN A 91 -1.43 5.89 8.89
CA ASN A 91 -0.65 7.01 9.39
C ASN A 91 0.43 7.39 8.37
N PRO A 92 0.24 8.46 7.58
CA PRO A 92 1.24 8.89 6.60
C PRO A 92 2.60 9.21 7.22
N ARG A 93 2.64 9.69 8.48
CA ARG A 93 3.89 10.03 9.17
C ARG A 93 4.82 8.85 9.34
N THR A 94 4.29 7.64 9.50
CA THR A 94 5.09 6.41 9.65
C THR A 94 5.55 5.85 8.32
N GLN A 95 5.02 6.38 7.21
CA GLN A 95 5.35 5.96 5.85
C GLN A 95 6.48 6.80 5.24
N PHE A 96 6.65 8.06 5.68
CA PHE A 96 7.60 8.99 5.08
C PHE A 96 9.05 8.72 5.48
N PHE A 97 9.92 8.74 4.49
CA PHE A 97 11.37 8.58 4.63
C PHE A 97 12.11 9.90 4.44
N ASN A 98 11.51 10.87 3.75
CA ASN A 98 12.11 12.15 3.41
C ASN A 98 11.56 13.31 4.25
N VAL A 99 12.24 14.44 4.17
CA VAL A 99 11.88 15.67 4.92
C VAL A 99 10.99 16.58 4.10
N ASP A 100 11.10 16.51 2.78
CA ASP A 100 10.33 17.31 1.84
C ASP A 100 9.43 16.46 0.94
N SER A 101 8.37 17.09 0.46
CA SER A 101 7.30 16.43 -0.29
C SER A 101 7.73 15.93 -1.67
N THR A 102 8.60 16.66 -2.36
CA THR A 102 9.05 16.29 -3.71
C THR A 102 9.94 15.07 -3.66
N SER A 103 10.92 15.03 -2.75
CA SER A 103 11.78 13.87 -2.53
C SER A 103 10.96 12.66 -2.06
N GLU A 104 9.92 12.86 -1.25
CA GLU A 104 9.07 11.75 -0.82
C GLU A 104 8.28 11.14 -1.98
N ILE A 105 7.76 11.96 -2.89
CA ILE A 105 7.05 11.45 -4.08
C ILE A 105 8.03 10.72 -5.02
N ALA A 106 9.29 11.18 -5.12
CA ALA A 106 10.32 10.57 -5.96
C ALA A 106 10.88 9.26 -5.38
N PHE A 107 10.84 9.10 -4.06
CA PHE A 107 11.62 8.11 -3.31
C PHE A 107 11.49 6.67 -3.82
N ALA A 108 10.26 6.20 -4.02
CA ALA A 108 10.03 4.84 -4.51
C ALA A 108 10.57 4.67 -5.94
N CYS A 109 10.36 5.65 -6.80
CA CYS A 109 10.86 5.63 -8.18
C CYS A 109 12.40 5.58 -8.23
N GLU A 110 13.07 6.33 -7.34
CA GLU A 110 14.53 6.32 -7.23
C GLU A 110 15.04 4.95 -6.77
N ASN A 111 14.40 4.33 -5.79
CA ASN A 111 14.76 3.00 -5.28
C ASN A 111 14.64 1.91 -6.36
N PHE A 112 13.72 2.05 -7.29
CA PHE A 112 13.59 1.16 -8.44
C PHE A 112 14.45 1.55 -9.64
N GLY A 113 15.31 2.56 -9.49
CA GLY A 113 16.26 2.98 -10.52
C GLY A 113 15.60 3.61 -11.75
N ILE A 114 14.41 4.20 -11.59
CA ILE A 114 13.73 4.91 -12.67
C ILE A 114 14.56 6.15 -13.05
N PRO A 115 14.80 6.42 -14.35
CA PRO A 115 15.56 7.58 -14.76
C PRO A 115 14.94 8.91 -14.29
N ARG A 116 15.79 9.86 -13.89
CA ARG A 116 15.35 11.16 -13.34
C ARG A 116 14.34 11.88 -14.23
N GLU A 117 14.55 11.86 -15.54
CA GLU A 117 13.65 12.49 -16.49
C GLU A 117 12.22 11.91 -16.41
N GLU A 118 12.13 10.59 -16.28
CA GLU A 118 10.86 9.88 -16.13
C GLU A 118 10.22 10.16 -14.76
N ILE A 119 11.01 10.21 -13.69
CA ILE A 119 10.53 10.59 -12.35
C ILE A 119 9.91 11.99 -12.38
N CYS A 120 10.57 12.96 -13.01
CA CYS A 120 10.02 14.33 -13.15
C CYS A 120 8.68 14.36 -13.90
N LYS A 121 8.52 13.55 -14.95
CA LYS A 121 7.26 13.42 -15.69
C LYS A 121 6.15 12.84 -14.81
N ARG A 122 6.45 11.78 -14.07
CA ARG A 122 5.50 11.11 -13.16
C ARG A 122 5.07 12.03 -12.01
N ILE A 123 6.01 12.75 -11.40
CA ILE A 123 5.69 13.79 -10.39
C ILE A 123 4.79 14.86 -10.98
N GLY A 124 5.10 15.38 -12.16
CA GLY A 124 4.28 16.37 -12.85
C GLY A 124 2.86 15.89 -13.14
N LYS A 125 2.72 14.63 -13.56
CA LYS A 125 1.42 13.98 -13.81
C LYS A 125 0.62 13.83 -12.53
N VAL A 126 1.15 13.15 -11.53
CA VAL A 126 0.43 12.81 -10.30
C VAL A 126 0.06 14.06 -9.50
N THR A 127 0.92 15.06 -9.44
CA THR A 127 0.64 16.32 -8.73
C THR A 127 -0.42 17.15 -9.42
N LYS A 128 -0.54 17.05 -10.75
CA LYS A 128 -1.64 17.64 -11.51
C LYS A 128 -2.96 16.93 -11.25
N GLU A 129 -2.96 15.59 -11.31
CA GLU A 129 -4.15 14.76 -11.10
C GLU A 129 -4.73 14.92 -9.69
N LEU A 130 -3.89 14.96 -8.67
CA LEU A 130 -4.29 15.15 -7.27
C LEU A 130 -4.46 16.61 -6.86
N ASN A 131 -4.21 17.57 -7.78
CA ASN A 131 -4.27 19.00 -7.50
C ASN A 131 -3.41 19.43 -6.30
N ILE A 132 -2.15 19.02 -6.28
CA ILE A 132 -1.21 19.23 -5.16
C ILE A 132 0.11 19.90 -5.58
N LYS A 133 0.17 20.55 -6.73
CA LYS A 133 1.38 21.26 -7.18
C LYS A 133 1.90 22.27 -6.16
N ASN A 134 0.98 22.90 -5.42
CA ASN A 134 1.30 23.85 -4.35
C ASN A 134 1.95 23.20 -3.11
N LEU A 135 1.98 21.88 -3.04
CA LEU A 135 2.62 21.13 -1.96
C LEU A 135 4.04 20.68 -2.30
N LEU A 136 4.50 20.85 -3.54
CA LEU A 136 5.88 20.53 -3.92
C LEU A 136 6.88 21.41 -3.16
N ASP A 137 8.04 20.87 -2.91
CA ASP A 137 9.17 21.52 -2.23
C ASP A 137 8.85 22.06 -0.81
N LYS A 138 7.81 21.51 -0.18
CA LYS A 138 7.46 21.84 1.19
C LYS A 138 7.97 20.83 2.18
N SER A 139 8.33 21.29 3.37
CA SER A 139 8.64 20.41 4.48
C SER A 139 7.41 19.60 4.88
N LEU A 140 7.56 18.28 5.01
CA LEU A 140 6.50 17.39 5.47
C LEU A 140 6.08 17.66 6.91
N PHE A 141 6.90 18.37 7.69
CA PHE A 141 6.54 18.80 9.05
C PHE A 141 5.60 20.02 9.07
N SER A 142 5.61 20.82 8.01
CA SER A 142 4.85 22.08 7.92
C SER A 142 3.47 21.94 7.28
N ILE A 143 3.15 20.79 6.70
CA ILE A 143 1.86 20.55 6.03
C ILE A 143 0.87 19.83 6.95
N SER A 144 -0.43 20.04 6.70
CA SER A 144 -1.52 19.43 7.46
C SER A 144 -1.61 17.90 7.28
N GLY A 145 -2.36 17.23 8.16
CA GLY A 145 -2.60 15.77 8.06
C GLY A 145 -3.22 15.35 6.73
N GLY A 146 -4.20 16.09 6.25
CA GLY A 146 -4.83 15.82 4.95
C GLY A 146 -3.88 16.04 3.76
N GLU A 147 -3.00 17.06 3.83
CA GLU A 147 -1.96 17.28 2.83
C GLU A 147 -0.92 16.15 2.85
N LYS A 148 -0.55 15.64 4.03
CA LYS A 148 0.30 14.45 4.17
C LYS A 148 -0.32 13.21 3.51
N GLN A 149 -1.62 12.99 3.68
CA GLN A 149 -2.31 11.90 3.00
C GLN A 149 -2.25 12.04 1.48
N LYS A 150 -2.43 13.26 0.95
CA LYS A 150 -2.29 13.51 -0.49
C LYS A 150 -0.87 13.23 -0.99
N ILE A 151 0.16 13.60 -0.23
CA ILE A 151 1.55 13.27 -0.57
C ILE A 151 1.78 11.75 -0.54
N ALA A 152 1.26 11.04 0.45
CA ALA A 152 1.36 9.57 0.52
C ALA A 152 0.66 8.90 -0.69
N CYS A 153 -0.52 9.39 -1.09
CA CYS A 153 -1.18 8.94 -2.30
C CYS A 153 -0.36 9.24 -3.57
N ALA A 154 0.24 10.44 -3.65
CA ALA A 154 1.09 10.82 -4.77
C ALA A 154 2.35 9.95 -4.87
N SER A 155 2.99 9.64 -3.74
CA SER A 155 4.15 8.76 -3.67
C SER A 155 3.81 7.34 -4.18
N ALA A 156 2.69 6.78 -3.74
CA ALA A 156 2.21 5.49 -4.24
C ALA A 156 1.87 5.54 -5.74
N ALA A 157 1.22 6.62 -6.21
CA ALA A 157 0.78 6.75 -7.59
C ALA A 157 1.94 7.03 -8.58
N ALA A 158 3.02 7.67 -8.14
CA ALA A 158 4.19 7.95 -8.97
C ALA A 158 4.87 6.67 -9.49
N MET A 159 4.73 5.57 -8.78
CA MET A 159 5.20 4.25 -9.23
C MET A 159 4.35 3.65 -10.35
N GLU A 160 3.16 4.21 -10.61
CA GLU A 160 2.17 3.69 -11.57
C GLU A 160 1.83 2.21 -11.34
N PRO A 161 1.50 1.82 -10.09
CA PRO A 161 1.20 0.44 -9.78
C PRO A 161 -0.13 0.00 -10.43
N GLU A 162 -0.28 -1.30 -10.64
CA GLU A 162 -1.51 -1.88 -11.18
C GLU A 162 -2.59 -2.04 -10.10
N ILE A 163 -2.20 -2.13 -8.84
CA ILE A 163 -3.07 -2.33 -7.69
C ILE A 163 -2.82 -1.25 -6.65
N TYR A 164 -3.87 -0.66 -6.11
CA TYR A 164 -3.82 0.28 -5.00
C TYR A 164 -4.45 -0.32 -3.75
N VAL A 165 -3.73 -0.28 -2.64
CA VAL A 165 -4.21 -0.70 -1.32
C VAL A 165 -4.25 0.51 -0.39
N PHE A 166 -5.45 0.93 -0.01
CA PHE A 166 -5.66 2.03 0.94
C PHE A 166 -6.03 1.45 2.32
N CYS A 167 -5.10 1.52 3.26
CA CYS A 167 -5.34 1.11 4.64
C CYS A 167 -5.94 2.27 5.42
N LEU A 168 -7.27 2.31 5.54
CA LEU A 168 -8.10 3.25 6.31
C LEU A 168 -7.55 4.68 6.38
N LEU A 169 -8.06 5.51 5.50
CA LEU A 169 -7.87 6.95 5.57
C LEU A 169 -8.89 7.54 6.56
N TYR A 170 -8.65 7.38 7.87
CA TYR A 170 -9.42 8.15 8.84
C TYR A 170 -9.00 9.61 8.75
N THR A 171 -9.98 10.46 8.57
CA THR A 171 -9.84 11.83 9.05
C THR A 171 -9.67 11.72 10.58
N SER A 172 -8.51 12.12 11.09
CA SER A 172 -8.35 12.29 12.52
C SER A 172 -9.41 13.30 12.97
N ASP A 173 -10.34 12.83 13.75
CA ASP A 173 -11.14 13.74 14.56
C ASP A 173 -10.16 14.60 15.36
N ALA A 174 -10.31 15.90 15.18
CA ALA A 174 -9.52 16.91 15.83
C ALA A 174 -9.70 16.87 17.35
#